data_086c34e79c15391411176eac3da0329b
#
_entry.id   086c34e79c15391411176eac3da0329b
#
_cell.length_a   1.000
_cell.length_b   1.000
_cell.length_c   1.000
_cell.angle_alpha   90.00
_cell.angle_beta   90.00
_cell.angle_gamma   90.00
#
_symmetry.space_group_name_H-M   'P 1'
#
loop_
_entity.id
_entity.type
_entity.pdbx_description
1 polymer ?
#
loop_
_entity_poly.entity_id
_entity_poly.type
_entity_poly.pdbx_seq_one_letter_code
_entity_poly.pdbx_strand_id
1 'polypeptide(L)'
;MLRPQLLFAHRGARAHEQENTLPAFTLALKLGATGLESDVWLTRDGVAVLDHDGVVGSRLRRRSIKDVDSADLPAHIPTLEQLLDLAERHDVAVSLDVKDRDAFPVVRAMLTTRPHLSARTYLCCEDFDVLRDVAPQFRDVRLVDSSRLAKMKDGPERRLAQLADLGVVALNMHHSDWNGGLVTLAHRFERLAFAWDAQFDHTLTELLRMGVDAVFSDWVDRMVDAALEP
;
A
#
# COMPACT_ATOMS: atom_id res chain seq x y z
N MET A 1 -4.44 10.49 13.71
CA MET A 1 -4.28 11.44 12.56
C MET A 1 -2.79 11.66 12.34
N LEU A 2 -2.30 11.40 11.12
CA LEU A 2 -0.93 11.71 10.72
C LEU A 2 -0.81 13.17 10.22
N ARG A 3 0.27 13.83 10.57
CA ARG A 3 0.64 15.16 10.04
C ARG A 3 2.15 15.24 9.88
N PRO A 4 2.67 15.53 8.70
CA PRO A 4 1.92 15.67 7.43
C PRO A 4 1.28 14.33 6.99
N GLN A 5 0.28 14.42 6.10
CA GLN A 5 -0.35 13.24 5.48
C GLN A 5 0.64 12.53 4.57
N LEU A 6 0.44 11.22 4.39
CA LEU A 6 1.27 10.42 3.49
C LEU A 6 0.74 10.49 2.06
N LEU A 7 1.65 10.69 1.12
CA LEU A 7 1.38 10.78 -0.31
C LEU A 7 2.02 9.57 -0.99
N PHE A 8 1.23 8.50 -1.17
CA PHE A 8 1.70 7.26 -1.77
C PHE A 8 1.58 7.29 -3.28
N ALA A 9 2.71 7.15 -3.97
CA ALA A 9 2.76 6.91 -5.41
C ALA A 9 2.32 5.47 -5.70
N HIS A 10 1.12 5.29 -6.25
CA HIS A 10 0.49 4.00 -6.54
C HIS A 10 1.26 3.29 -7.66
N ARG A 11 1.93 2.19 -7.31
CA ARG A 11 2.86 1.44 -8.19
C ARG A 11 3.97 2.31 -8.78
N GLY A 12 4.41 3.33 -8.04
CA GLY A 12 5.30 4.38 -8.50
C GLY A 12 4.57 5.51 -9.25
N ALA A 13 5.29 6.29 -10.06
CA ALA A 13 4.69 7.33 -10.90
C ALA A 13 4.02 6.72 -12.15
N ARG A 14 3.02 5.87 -11.94
CA ARG A 14 2.36 5.03 -12.94
C ARG A 14 1.75 5.83 -14.11
N ALA A 15 1.33 7.05 -13.87
CA ALA A 15 0.83 7.92 -14.95
C ALA A 15 1.90 8.32 -15.97
N HIS A 16 3.19 8.17 -15.64
CA HIS A 16 4.32 8.66 -16.43
C HIS A 16 5.31 7.57 -16.82
N GLU A 17 5.35 6.45 -16.07
CA GLU A 17 6.31 5.35 -16.25
C GLU A 17 5.59 4.00 -16.12
N GLN A 18 6.23 2.92 -16.58
CA GLN A 18 5.73 1.57 -16.40
C GLN A 18 5.58 1.27 -14.90
N GLU A 19 4.36 0.89 -14.48
CA GLU A 19 4.05 0.58 -13.09
C GLU A 19 4.93 -0.53 -12.49
N ASN A 20 5.09 -0.51 -11.17
CA ASN A 20 5.84 -1.50 -10.41
C ASN A 20 7.29 -1.70 -10.91
N THR A 21 7.96 -0.62 -11.33
CA THR A 21 9.36 -0.66 -11.78
C THR A 21 10.23 0.34 -11.00
N LEU A 22 11.54 0.07 -10.93
CA LEU A 22 12.47 0.99 -10.27
C LEU A 22 12.52 2.39 -10.93
N PRO A 23 12.41 2.55 -12.26
CA PRO A 23 12.22 3.87 -12.88
C PRO A 23 10.98 4.60 -12.38
N ALA A 24 9.81 3.92 -12.28
CA ALA A 24 8.57 4.53 -11.79
C ALA A 24 8.68 4.97 -10.33
N PHE A 25 9.28 4.17 -9.46
CA PHE A 25 9.53 4.54 -8.07
C PHE A 25 10.51 5.69 -7.94
N THR A 26 11.59 5.68 -8.73
CA THR A 26 12.58 6.77 -8.73
C THR A 26 11.97 8.08 -9.22
N LEU A 27 11.12 8.03 -10.25
CA LEU A 27 10.40 9.21 -10.73
C LEU A 27 9.42 9.73 -9.67
N ALA A 28 8.69 8.86 -8.99
CA ALA A 28 7.77 9.24 -7.93
C ALA A 28 8.47 10.06 -6.82
N LEU A 29 9.65 9.62 -6.41
CA LEU A 29 10.46 10.35 -5.42
C LEU A 29 10.91 11.72 -5.92
N LYS A 30 11.30 11.83 -7.19
CA LYS A 30 11.67 13.11 -7.82
C LYS A 30 10.49 14.08 -7.91
N LEU A 31 9.27 13.57 -8.06
CA LEU A 31 8.04 14.35 -8.10
C LEU A 31 7.53 14.73 -6.69
N GLY A 32 8.18 14.26 -5.62
CA GLY A 32 7.87 14.66 -4.24
C GLY A 32 6.95 13.70 -3.47
N ALA A 33 6.74 12.47 -3.94
CA ALA A 33 6.02 11.47 -3.15
C ALA A 33 6.70 11.23 -1.81
N THR A 34 5.92 11.17 -0.73
CA THR A 34 6.41 10.86 0.62
C THR A 34 6.29 9.38 0.97
N GLY A 35 5.72 8.60 0.05
CA GLY A 35 5.59 7.16 0.16
C GLY A 35 5.55 6.48 -1.20
N LEU A 36 5.99 5.23 -1.25
CA LEU A 36 5.90 4.36 -2.41
C LEU A 36 4.92 3.24 -2.12
N GLU A 37 4.11 2.90 -3.10
CA GLU A 37 3.19 1.76 -2.99
C GLU A 37 3.50 0.75 -4.09
N SER A 38 3.30 -0.54 -3.77
CA SER A 38 3.48 -1.65 -4.70
C SER A 38 2.77 -2.92 -4.25
N ASP A 39 2.57 -3.84 -5.20
CA ASP A 39 1.93 -5.14 -5.01
C ASP A 39 2.99 -6.25 -4.87
N VAL A 40 2.86 -7.12 -3.85
CA VAL A 40 3.87 -8.13 -3.53
C VAL A 40 3.37 -9.54 -3.81
N TRP A 41 4.18 -10.29 -4.55
CA TRP A 41 4.03 -11.71 -4.83
C TRP A 41 5.28 -12.49 -4.43
N LEU A 42 5.14 -13.81 -4.23
CA LEU A 42 6.29 -14.72 -4.12
C LEU A 42 6.51 -15.48 -5.42
N THR A 43 7.76 -15.60 -5.79
CA THR A 43 8.20 -16.55 -6.83
C THR A 43 8.23 -17.98 -6.29
N ARG A 44 8.37 -18.97 -7.19
CA ARG A 44 8.49 -20.39 -6.81
C ARG A 44 9.66 -20.65 -5.87
N ASP A 45 10.77 -19.94 -6.04
CA ASP A 45 11.96 -20.03 -5.17
C ASP A 45 11.89 -19.11 -3.94
N GLY A 46 10.71 -18.53 -3.65
CA GLY A 46 10.43 -17.77 -2.41
C GLY A 46 10.98 -16.35 -2.37
N VAL A 47 11.33 -15.75 -3.51
CA VAL A 47 11.74 -14.36 -3.59
C VAL A 47 10.51 -13.45 -3.69
N ALA A 48 10.44 -12.42 -2.84
CA ALA A 48 9.39 -11.41 -2.92
C ALA A 48 9.67 -10.43 -4.07
N VAL A 49 8.71 -10.29 -4.99
CA VAL A 49 8.81 -9.47 -6.20
C VAL A 49 7.58 -8.58 -6.38
N LEU A 50 7.68 -7.57 -7.23
CA LEU A 50 6.67 -6.53 -7.37
C LEU A 50 5.98 -6.61 -8.73
N ASP A 51 4.69 -6.91 -8.72
CA ASP A 51 3.83 -6.97 -9.91
C ASP A 51 2.37 -6.89 -9.48
N HIS A 52 1.52 -6.23 -10.26
CA HIS A 52 0.10 -6.12 -9.88
C HIS A 52 -0.67 -7.43 -10.14
N ASP A 53 -0.52 -7.99 -11.34
CA ASP A 53 -1.35 -9.10 -11.80
C ASP A 53 -0.88 -10.47 -11.30
N GLY A 54 0.39 -10.57 -10.87
CA GLY A 54 1.00 -11.83 -10.44
C GLY A 54 1.19 -12.82 -11.59
N VAL A 55 1.27 -12.32 -12.84
CA VAL A 55 1.42 -13.16 -14.03
C VAL A 55 2.45 -12.59 -15.00
N VAL A 56 3.27 -13.46 -15.55
CA VAL A 56 4.30 -13.12 -16.53
C VAL A 56 4.14 -13.91 -17.83
N GLY A 57 4.79 -13.42 -18.89
CA GLY A 57 4.80 -14.05 -20.19
C GLY A 57 3.87 -13.39 -21.21
N SER A 58 3.81 -13.96 -22.43
CA SER A 58 2.97 -13.43 -23.49
C SER A 58 1.50 -13.80 -23.30
N ARG A 59 0.61 -13.08 -23.99
CA ARG A 59 -0.85 -13.33 -23.94
C ARG A 59 -1.24 -14.81 -24.12
N LEU A 60 -0.46 -15.59 -24.86
CA LEU A 60 -0.71 -17.01 -25.15
C LEU A 60 0.03 -17.96 -24.20
N ARG A 61 0.98 -17.46 -23.40
CA ARG A 61 1.80 -18.25 -22.49
C ARG A 61 1.95 -17.54 -21.16
N ARG A 62 0.81 -17.23 -20.53
CA ARG A 62 0.79 -16.63 -19.18
C ARG A 62 1.16 -17.69 -18.14
N ARG A 63 2.04 -17.34 -17.23
CA ARG A 63 2.42 -18.15 -16.08
C ARG A 63 2.24 -17.31 -14.82
N SER A 64 1.76 -17.92 -13.74
CA SER A 64 1.76 -17.26 -12.44
C SER A 64 3.20 -17.02 -11.97
N ILE A 65 3.46 -15.88 -11.33
CA ILE A 65 4.75 -15.59 -10.67
C ILE A 65 5.12 -16.71 -9.69
N LYS A 66 4.13 -17.29 -9.02
CA LYS A 66 4.30 -18.43 -8.10
C LYS A 66 4.89 -19.69 -8.75
N ASP A 67 4.79 -19.83 -10.06
CA ASP A 67 5.27 -20.95 -10.84
C ASP A 67 6.60 -20.68 -11.55
N VAL A 68 7.21 -19.50 -11.31
CA VAL A 68 8.43 -19.03 -11.97
C VAL A 68 9.51 -18.75 -10.93
N ASP A 69 10.76 -19.16 -11.21
CA ASP A 69 11.90 -18.78 -10.39
C ASP A 69 12.27 -17.31 -10.64
N SER A 70 12.78 -16.66 -9.63
CA SER A 70 13.14 -15.23 -9.71
C SER A 70 14.12 -14.91 -10.86
N ALA A 71 15.05 -15.83 -11.15
CA ALA A 71 16.01 -15.69 -12.24
C ALA A 71 15.39 -15.73 -13.65
N ASP A 72 14.17 -16.27 -13.78
CA ASP A 72 13.44 -16.40 -15.05
C ASP A 72 12.42 -15.26 -15.26
N LEU A 73 12.30 -14.33 -14.32
CA LEU A 73 11.39 -13.19 -14.43
C LEU A 73 11.92 -12.15 -15.43
N PRO A 74 10.99 -11.41 -16.08
CA PRO A 74 11.37 -10.23 -16.88
C PRO A 74 12.19 -9.24 -16.07
N ALA A 75 13.24 -8.68 -16.65
CA ALA A 75 14.20 -7.79 -15.98
C ALA A 75 13.57 -6.49 -15.43
N HIS A 76 12.37 -6.11 -15.88
CA HIS A 76 11.68 -4.93 -15.38
C HIS A 76 10.93 -5.17 -14.06
N ILE A 77 10.71 -6.44 -13.67
CA ILE A 77 10.07 -6.79 -12.40
C ILE A 77 11.12 -6.73 -11.29
N PRO A 78 11.06 -5.75 -10.38
CA PRO A 78 12.04 -5.64 -9.31
C PRO A 78 11.71 -6.58 -8.17
N THR A 79 12.71 -6.88 -7.35
CA THR A 79 12.49 -7.52 -6.06
C THR A 79 11.98 -6.50 -5.04
N LEU A 80 11.26 -6.99 -4.01
CA LEU A 80 10.87 -6.16 -2.87
C LEU A 80 12.10 -5.54 -2.19
N GLU A 81 13.23 -6.26 -2.10
CA GLU A 81 14.46 -5.75 -1.52
C GLU A 81 14.93 -4.47 -2.19
N GLN A 82 14.89 -4.41 -3.53
CA GLN A 82 15.28 -3.22 -4.30
C GLN A 82 14.38 -2.01 -3.98
N LEU A 83 13.07 -2.22 -3.78
CA LEU A 83 12.15 -1.16 -3.37
C LEU A 83 12.45 -0.69 -1.94
N LEU A 84 12.64 -1.63 -1.00
CA LEU A 84 12.95 -1.30 0.40
C LEU A 84 14.27 -0.53 0.52
N ASP A 85 15.31 -0.91 -0.22
CA ASP A 85 16.58 -0.20 -0.29
C ASP A 85 16.41 1.22 -0.85
N LEU A 86 15.56 1.38 -1.88
CA LEU A 86 15.25 2.69 -2.44
C LEU A 86 14.52 3.57 -1.41
N ALA A 87 13.49 3.03 -0.75
CA ALA A 87 12.72 3.75 0.25
C ALA A 87 13.56 4.15 1.47
N GLU A 88 14.45 3.26 1.92
CA GLU A 88 15.35 3.53 3.04
C GLU A 88 16.34 4.65 2.74
N ARG A 89 16.97 4.64 1.55
CA ARG A 89 17.87 5.70 1.10
C ARG A 89 17.22 7.09 1.02
N HIS A 90 15.93 7.13 0.69
CA HIS A 90 15.18 8.39 0.53
C HIS A 90 14.33 8.76 1.76
N ASP A 91 14.37 7.95 2.82
CA ASP A 91 13.63 8.17 4.08
C ASP A 91 12.11 8.31 3.89
N VAL A 92 11.51 7.56 2.96
CA VAL A 92 10.08 7.60 2.64
C VAL A 92 9.31 6.39 3.19
N ALA A 93 7.99 6.53 3.33
CA ALA A 93 7.10 5.44 3.72
C ALA A 93 6.92 4.41 2.60
N VAL A 94 6.52 3.19 2.96
CA VAL A 94 6.17 2.13 2.00
C VAL A 94 4.79 1.58 2.32
N SER A 95 3.97 1.36 1.30
CA SER A 95 2.72 0.62 1.38
C SER A 95 2.82 -0.60 0.47
N LEU A 96 2.61 -1.79 1.02
CA LEU A 96 2.70 -3.05 0.28
C LEU A 96 1.34 -3.74 0.27
N ASP A 97 0.74 -3.89 -0.90
CA ASP A 97 -0.43 -4.73 -1.07
C ASP A 97 0.01 -6.19 -1.22
N VAL A 98 -0.19 -6.97 -0.15
CA VAL A 98 0.28 -8.36 -0.08
C VAL A 98 -0.73 -9.27 -0.75
N LYS A 99 -0.49 -9.57 -2.03
CA LYS A 99 -1.38 -10.38 -2.87
C LYS A 99 -1.29 -11.87 -2.58
N ASP A 100 -0.17 -12.30 -2.03
CA ASP A 100 0.09 -13.69 -1.65
C ASP A 100 0.18 -13.82 -0.13
N ARG A 101 -0.71 -14.64 0.46
CA ARG A 101 -0.69 -14.88 1.92
C ARG A 101 0.69 -15.36 2.41
N ASP A 102 1.37 -16.17 1.62
CA ASP A 102 2.67 -16.72 1.99
C ASP A 102 3.79 -15.68 1.97
N ALA A 103 3.55 -14.49 1.38
CA ALA A 103 4.49 -13.39 1.38
C ALA A 103 4.57 -12.66 2.74
N PHE A 104 3.54 -12.70 3.59
CA PHE A 104 3.56 -12.00 4.89
C PHE A 104 4.78 -12.35 5.76
N PRO A 105 5.13 -13.64 5.98
CA PRO A 105 6.31 -13.99 6.76
C PRO A 105 7.62 -13.51 6.14
N VAL A 106 7.73 -13.56 4.81
CA VAL A 106 8.92 -13.13 4.06
C VAL A 106 9.10 -11.62 4.19
N VAL A 107 8.05 -10.84 3.93
CA VAL A 107 8.07 -9.37 4.08
C VAL A 107 8.42 -8.98 5.52
N ARG A 108 7.81 -9.63 6.53
CA ARG A 108 8.13 -9.39 7.93
C ARG A 108 9.61 -9.64 8.25
N ALA A 109 10.17 -10.76 7.78
CA ALA A 109 11.59 -11.08 7.98
C ALA A 109 12.50 -10.00 7.39
N MET A 110 12.19 -9.49 6.20
CA MET A 110 12.94 -8.39 5.56
C MET A 110 12.84 -7.09 6.37
N LEU A 111 11.65 -6.76 6.91
CA LEU A 111 11.44 -5.57 7.72
C LEU A 111 12.09 -5.65 9.10
N THR A 112 12.24 -6.84 9.68
CA THR A 112 12.90 -7.04 10.98
C THR A 112 14.36 -6.57 10.94
N THR A 113 15.03 -6.66 9.79
CA THR A 113 16.41 -6.18 9.61
C THR A 113 16.49 -4.67 9.33
N ARG A 114 15.36 -3.99 9.14
CA ARG A 114 15.21 -2.57 8.78
C ARG A 114 14.26 -1.83 9.73
N PRO A 115 14.59 -1.68 11.03
CA PRO A 115 13.63 -1.19 12.04
C PRO A 115 13.10 0.22 11.76
N HIS A 116 13.91 1.13 11.20
CA HIS A 116 13.46 2.48 10.84
C HIS A 116 12.45 2.47 9.69
N LEU A 117 12.66 1.61 8.69
CA LEU A 117 11.75 1.46 7.58
C LEU A 117 10.49 0.70 8.00
N SER A 118 10.62 -0.34 8.83
CA SER A 118 9.49 -1.09 9.38
C SER A 118 8.47 -0.18 10.08
N ALA A 119 8.93 0.80 10.84
CA ALA A 119 8.08 1.75 11.56
C ALA A 119 7.20 2.63 10.63
N ARG A 120 7.48 2.67 9.32
CA ARG A 120 6.74 3.44 8.31
C ARG A 120 6.35 2.60 7.08
N THR A 121 6.40 1.26 7.22
CA THR A 121 5.90 0.33 6.21
C THR A 121 4.53 -0.19 6.62
N TYR A 122 3.59 -0.15 5.69
CA TYR A 122 2.20 -0.55 5.85
C TYR A 122 1.92 -1.78 4.98
N LEU A 123 1.44 -2.87 5.57
CA LEU A 123 1.09 -4.11 4.85
C LEU A 123 -0.42 -4.18 4.66
N CYS A 124 -0.88 -3.90 3.45
CA CYS A 124 -2.27 -3.95 3.07
C CYS A 124 -2.70 -5.38 2.75
N CYS A 125 -3.92 -5.72 3.16
CA CYS A 125 -4.57 -6.99 2.84
C CYS A 125 -6.03 -6.73 2.44
N GLU A 126 -6.45 -7.24 1.28
CA GLU A 126 -7.81 -7.08 0.79
C GLU A 126 -8.79 -8.08 1.40
N ASP A 127 -8.28 -9.23 1.87
CA ASP A 127 -9.07 -10.28 2.49
C ASP A 127 -9.07 -10.14 4.01
N PHE A 128 -10.21 -9.74 4.57
CA PHE A 128 -10.35 -9.54 6.01
C PHE A 128 -10.19 -10.83 6.81
N ASP A 129 -10.56 -11.98 6.27
CA ASP A 129 -10.40 -13.25 6.96
C ASP A 129 -8.92 -13.63 7.05
N VAL A 130 -8.16 -13.40 5.97
CA VAL A 130 -6.69 -13.53 5.98
C VAL A 130 -6.07 -12.54 6.97
N LEU A 131 -6.49 -11.28 6.94
CA LEU A 131 -6.00 -10.24 7.85
C LEU A 131 -6.23 -10.63 9.32
N ARG A 132 -7.42 -11.12 9.65
CA ARG A 132 -7.78 -11.60 10.99
C ARG A 132 -6.90 -12.75 11.46
N ASP A 133 -6.58 -13.67 10.55
CA ASP A 133 -5.74 -14.85 10.85
C ASP A 133 -4.27 -14.47 11.08
N VAL A 134 -3.74 -13.50 10.32
CA VAL A 134 -2.34 -13.09 10.41
C VAL A 134 -2.08 -12.08 11.53
N ALA A 135 -3.01 -11.17 11.79
CA ALA A 135 -2.83 -10.05 12.72
C ALA A 135 -2.32 -10.45 14.12
N PRO A 136 -2.79 -11.52 14.76
CA PRO A 136 -2.28 -11.93 16.07
C PRO A 136 -0.78 -12.25 16.10
N GLN A 137 -0.25 -12.70 14.95
CA GLN A 137 1.15 -13.13 14.80
C GLN A 137 2.06 -11.99 14.30
N PHE A 138 1.50 -10.89 13.80
CA PHE A 138 2.19 -9.80 13.11
C PHE A 138 2.01 -8.44 13.82
N ARG A 139 2.02 -8.44 15.16
CA ARG A 139 1.84 -7.21 15.96
C ARG A 139 3.01 -6.24 15.90
N ASP A 140 4.14 -6.65 15.36
CA ASP A 140 5.37 -5.88 15.16
C ASP A 140 5.42 -5.15 13.81
N VAL A 141 4.40 -5.36 12.95
CA VAL A 141 4.26 -4.67 11.66
C VAL A 141 2.94 -3.89 11.60
N ARG A 142 2.87 -2.90 10.72
CA ARG A 142 1.69 -2.07 10.53
C ARG A 142 0.75 -2.69 9.50
N LEU A 143 -0.20 -3.48 9.95
CA LEU A 143 -1.22 -4.08 9.09
C LEU A 143 -2.31 -3.08 8.75
N VAL A 144 -2.84 -3.18 7.52
CA VAL A 144 -3.90 -2.31 6.97
C VAL A 144 -5.00 -3.17 6.35
N ASP A 145 -6.26 -2.90 6.71
CA ASP A 145 -7.44 -3.48 6.05
C ASP A 145 -7.73 -2.69 4.78
N SER A 146 -7.51 -3.29 3.60
CA SER A 146 -7.83 -2.69 2.30
C SER A 146 -9.18 -3.21 1.82
N SER A 147 -10.22 -2.34 1.81
CA SER A 147 -11.59 -2.80 1.62
C SER A 147 -12.45 -1.78 0.87
N ARG A 148 -13.71 -2.10 0.69
CA ARG A 148 -14.78 -1.21 0.23
C ARG A 148 -15.85 -1.12 1.32
N LEU A 149 -16.44 0.05 1.48
CA LEU A 149 -17.53 0.25 2.46
C LEU A 149 -18.67 -0.78 2.26
N ALA A 150 -19.01 -1.07 1.01
CA ALA A 150 -20.04 -2.05 0.65
C ALA A 150 -19.71 -3.50 1.06
N LYS A 151 -18.43 -3.83 1.30
CA LYS A 151 -18.02 -5.17 1.79
C LYS A 151 -18.16 -5.32 3.30
N MET A 152 -18.41 -4.24 4.04
CA MET A 152 -18.53 -4.25 5.50
C MET A 152 -19.97 -4.56 5.92
N LYS A 153 -20.36 -5.83 5.92
CA LYS A 153 -21.74 -6.29 6.16
C LYS A 153 -22.35 -5.78 7.46
N ASP A 154 -21.55 -5.65 8.51
CA ASP A 154 -21.97 -5.18 9.85
C ASP A 154 -21.71 -3.68 10.06
N GLY A 155 -21.37 -2.96 9.00
CA GLY A 155 -21.07 -1.54 9.01
C GLY A 155 -19.63 -1.17 9.42
N PRO A 156 -19.24 0.09 9.15
CA PRO A 156 -17.88 0.55 9.37
C PRO A 156 -17.50 0.66 10.86
N GLU A 157 -18.43 0.97 11.75
CA GLU A 157 -18.15 1.08 13.18
C GLU A 157 -17.69 -0.27 13.75
N ARG A 158 -18.42 -1.36 13.44
CA ARG A 158 -18.03 -2.70 13.88
C ARG A 158 -16.70 -3.14 13.27
N ARG A 159 -16.47 -2.82 11.99
CA ARG A 159 -15.19 -3.10 11.33
C ARG A 159 -14.04 -2.39 12.03
N LEU A 160 -14.16 -1.10 12.33
CA LEU A 160 -13.12 -0.32 13.02
C LEU A 160 -12.86 -0.83 14.44
N ALA A 161 -13.91 -1.26 15.18
CA ALA A 161 -13.73 -1.91 16.47
C ALA A 161 -12.90 -3.20 16.34
N GLN A 162 -13.23 -4.07 15.35
CA GLN A 162 -12.47 -5.28 15.08
C GLN A 162 -11.01 -4.99 14.72
N LEU A 163 -10.75 -3.96 13.89
CA LEU A 163 -9.39 -3.55 13.53
C LEU A 163 -8.60 -3.08 14.78
N ALA A 164 -9.26 -2.36 15.70
CA ALA A 164 -8.64 -1.94 16.94
C ALA A 164 -8.25 -3.13 17.82
N ASP A 165 -9.14 -4.11 17.99
CA ASP A 165 -8.89 -5.33 18.76
C ASP A 165 -7.75 -6.17 18.17
N LEU A 166 -7.68 -6.24 16.83
CA LEU A 166 -6.63 -6.95 16.10
C LEU A 166 -5.28 -6.21 16.07
N GLY A 167 -5.24 -4.92 16.45
CA GLY A 167 -4.04 -4.10 16.34
C GLY A 167 -3.72 -3.66 14.90
N VAL A 168 -4.69 -3.76 13.97
CA VAL A 168 -4.58 -3.27 12.60
C VAL A 168 -4.63 -1.75 12.63
N VAL A 169 -3.64 -1.08 12.02
CA VAL A 169 -3.41 0.37 12.24
C VAL A 169 -4.26 1.28 11.37
N ALA A 170 -4.72 0.81 10.22
CA ALA A 170 -5.45 1.64 9.26
C ALA A 170 -6.56 0.87 8.54
N LEU A 171 -7.57 1.64 8.11
CA LEU A 171 -8.56 1.23 7.12
C LEU A 171 -8.27 1.98 5.82
N ASN A 172 -8.05 1.23 4.74
CA ASN A 172 -7.81 1.75 3.40
C ASN A 172 -9.03 1.49 2.51
N MET A 173 -9.69 2.54 2.03
CA MET A 173 -10.87 2.42 1.18
C MET A 173 -10.73 3.26 -0.09
N HIS A 174 -11.51 2.92 -1.11
CA HIS A 174 -11.63 3.74 -2.31
C HIS A 174 -12.06 5.17 -1.92
N HIS A 175 -11.52 6.16 -2.60
CA HIS A 175 -11.77 7.57 -2.30
C HIS A 175 -13.27 7.91 -2.15
N SER A 176 -14.14 7.31 -2.99
CA SER A 176 -15.58 7.56 -2.97
C SER A 176 -16.34 6.97 -1.78
N ASP A 177 -15.70 6.10 -1.00
CA ASP A 177 -16.29 5.49 0.19
C ASP A 177 -16.05 6.35 1.45
N TRP A 178 -15.22 7.37 1.38
CA TRP A 178 -14.91 8.26 2.48
C TRP A 178 -15.84 9.48 2.55
N ASN A 179 -16.12 9.91 3.77
CA ASN A 179 -16.69 11.19 4.12
C ASN A 179 -16.15 11.63 5.49
N GLY A 180 -16.32 12.89 5.86
CA GLY A 180 -15.78 13.45 7.11
C GLY A 180 -16.24 12.72 8.37
N GLY A 181 -17.48 12.18 8.37
CA GLY A 181 -18.00 11.37 9.47
C GLY A 181 -17.24 10.06 9.64
N LEU A 182 -16.93 9.36 8.54
CA LEU A 182 -16.16 8.11 8.56
C LEU A 182 -14.69 8.34 8.92
N VAL A 183 -14.07 9.42 8.46
CA VAL A 183 -12.71 9.79 8.88
C VAL A 183 -12.67 10.04 10.39
N THR A 184 -13.62 10.83 10.92
CA THR A 184 -13.76 11.07 12.35
C THR A 184 -13.99 9.78 13.13
N LEU A 185 -14.82 8.89 12.60
CA LEU A 185 -15.09 7.59 13.21
C LEU A 185 -13.82 6.72 13.28
N ALA A 186 -13.05 6.64 12.18
CA ALA A 186 -11.77 5.92 12.17
C ALA A 186 -10.82 6.45 13.24
N HIS A 187 -10.67 7.78 13.33
CA HIS A 187 -9.82 8.42 14.33
C HIS A 187 -10.31 8.20 15.78
N ARG A 188 -11.62 8.09 16.02
CA ARG A 188 -12.16 7.74 17.34
C ARG A 188 -11.76 6.33 17.80
N PHE A 189 -11.58 5.40 16.87
CA PHE A 189 -11.04 4.07 17.14
C PHE A 189 -9.49 4.05 17.09
N GLU A 190 -8.85 5.21 16.99
CA GLU A 190 -7.39 5.35 16.84
C GLU A 190 -6.86 4.59 15.61
N ARG A 191 -7.67 4.51 14.54
CA ARG A 191 -7.27 3.94 13.25
C ARG A 191 -7.04 5.05 12.25
N LEU A 192 -6.04 4.85 11.38
CA LEU A 192 -5.75 5.76 10.29
C LEU A 192 -6.75 5.56 9.15
N ALA A 193 -7.07 6.64 8.45
CA ALA A 193 -7.93 6.66 7.28
C ALA A 193 -7.08 6.82 6.01
N PHE A 194 -7.00 5.80 5.17
CA PHE A 194 -6.28 5.81 3.91
C PHE A 194 -7.25 5.79 2.74
N ALA A 195 -6.96 6.54 1.66
CA ALA A 195 -7.85 6.66 0.51
C ALA A 195 -7.10 6.34 -0.80
N TRP A 196 -7.52 5.28 -1.50
CA TRP A 196 -6.94 4.87 -2.77
C TRP A 196 -7.76 5.31 -3.98
N ASP A 197 -7.13 5.29 -5.18
CA ASP A 197 -7.66 5.70 -6.47
C ASP A 197 -8.05 7.19 -6.56
N ALA A 198 -7.30 8.06 -5.89
CA ALA A 198 -7.50 9.50 -5.92
C ALA A 198 -6.72 10.12 -7.09
N GLN A 199 -7.36 10.24 -8.27
CA GLN A 199 -6.69 10.58 -9.52
C GLN A 199 -6.91 12.04 -9.99
N PHE A 200 -7.86 12.76 -9.39
CA PHE A 200 -8.25 14.12 -9.81
C PHE A 200 -7.94 15.14 -8.73
N ASP A 201 -7.52 16.35 -9.13
CA ASP A 201 -7.10 17.42 -8.24
C ASP A 201 -8.17 17.75 -7.19
N HIS A 202 -9.44 17.89 -7.61
CA HIS A 202 -10.53 18.14 -6.67
C HIS A 202 -10.75 17.00 -5.66
N THR A 203 -10.59 15.75 -6.10
CA THR A 203 -10.71 14.56 -5.21
C THR A 203 -9.57 14.55 -4.19
N LEU A 204 -8.35 14.79 -4.64
CA LEU A 204 -7.16 14.86 -3.77
C LEU A 204 -7.31 15.97 -2.73
N THR A 205 -7.63 17.18 -3.18
CA THR A 205 -7.85 18.34 -2.29
C THR A 205 -8.97 18.07 -1.28
N GLU A 206 -10.10 17.49 -1.71
CA GLU A 206 -11.22 17.16 -0.82
C GLU A 206 -10.82 16.15 0.26
N LEU A 207 -10.16 15.05 -0.12
CA LEU A 207 -9.70 14.01 0.81
C LEU A 207 -8.70 14.59 1.84
N LEU A 208 -7.72 15.35 1.38
CA LEU A 208 -6.72 15.96 2.25
C LEU A 208 -7.34 16.96 3.24
N ARG A 209 -8.29 17.78 2.80
CA ARG A 209 -9.07 18.68 3.66
C ARG A 209 -10.01 17.93 4.61
N MET A 210 -10.56 16.80 4.18
CA MET A 210 -11.38 15.93 5.00
C MET A 210 -10.58 15.32 6.17
N GLY A 211 -9.26 15.26 6.03
CA GLY A 211 -8.34 14.80 7.07
C GLY A 211 -8.00 13.33 7.01
N VAL A 212 -8.06 12.70 5.83
CA VAL A 212 -7.47 11.36 5.65
C VAL A 212 -5.97 11.40 5.96
N ASP A 213 -5.42 10.30 6.40
CA ASP A 213 -4.02 10.21 6.83
C ASP A 213 -3.08 9.87 5.67
N ALA A 214 -3.61 9.25 4.61
CA ALA A 214 -2.87 8.95 3.40
C ALA A 214 -3.77 8.97 2.17
N VAL A 215 -3.19 9.34 1.03
CA VAL A 215 -3.81 9.22 -0.29
C VAL A 215 -2.90 8.45 -1.24
N PHE A 216 -3.51 7.71 -2.17
CA PHE A 216 -2.81 6.93 -3.20
C PHE A 216 -3.24 7.43 -4.58
N SER A 217 -2.27 7.81 -5.41
CA SER A 217 -2.51 8.34 -6.74
C SER A 217 -1.50 7.82 -7.76
N ASP A 218 -1.95 7.64 -9.01
CA ASP A 218 -1.08 7.41 -10.17
C ASP A 218 -0.36 8.70 -10.59
N TRP A 219 -0.99 9.86 -10.31
CA TRP A 219 -0.54 11.21 -10.67
C TRP A 219 0.15 11.87 -9.47
N VAL A 220 1.44 11.57 -9.31
CA VAL A 220 2.22 12.04 -8.15
C VAL A 220 2.32 13.57 -8.11
N ASP A 221 2.53 14.21 -9.26
CA ASP A 221 2.58 15.67 -9.41
C ASP A 221 1.30 16.34 -8.89
N ARG A 222 0.13 15.90 -9.35
CA ARG A 222 -1.18 16.40 -8.87
C ARG A 222 -1.38 16.18 -7.38
N MET A 223 -0.99 15.01 -6.90
CA MET A 223 -1.12 14.65 -5.49
C MET A 223 -0.27 15.56 -4.60
N VAL A 224 0.95 15.86 -5.02
CA VAL A 224 1.87 16.77 -4.31
C VAL A 224 1.36 18.21 -4.36
N ASP A 225 0.91 18.68 -5.54
CA ASP A 225 0.34 20.02 -5.70
C ASP A 225 -0.89 20.22 -4.80
N ALA A 226 -1.81 19.24 -4.76
CA ALA A 226 -2.98 19.27 -3.88
C ALA A 226 -2.62 19.32 -2.39
N ALA A 227 -1.50 18.72 -1.98
CA ALA A 227 -1.03 18.74 -0.59
C ALA A 227 -0.35 20.07 -0.19
N LEU A 228 0.07 20.88 -1.16
CA LEU A 228 0.65 22.20 -0.95
C LEU A 228 -0.41 23.30 -0.90
N GLU A 229 -1.63 23.01 -1.36
CA GLU A 229 -2.75 23.96 -1.28
C GLU A 229 -3.25 24.07 0.18
N PRO A 230 -3.44 25.32 0.70
CA PRO A 230 -3.85 25.56 2.09
C PRO A 230 -5.32 25.16 2.38
#